data_c87136a0f1446d9fa3fe85550594dd6c
#
_entry.id   c87136a0f1446d9fa3fe85550594dd6c
#
_cell.length_a   1.000
_cell.length_b   1.000
_cell.length_c   1.000
_cell.angle_alpha   90.00
_cell.angle_beta   90.00
_cell.angle_gamma   90.00
#
_symmetry.space_group_name_H-M   'P 1'
#
loop_
_entity.id
_entity.type
_entity.pdbx_description
1 polymer ?
#
loop_
_entity_poly.entity_id
_entity_poly.type
_entity_poly.pdbx_seq_one_letter_code
_entity_poly.pdbx_strand_id
1 'polypeptide(L)'
;MSVSVRDARVSALDRRWIESVYREYLDDLAPLNTGIFPVLGEVGHREPDQLTRWYADSSARILTICKSAAPVGFAMVLPGRPTPGRSAPDFRMAEFFVARPYRRLGIGQSAVALILDRFAGLWEVQEYLRNPGAVKFWRHVIADYTRGDYEERVANGEVRQTFRSGPSRTRKG
;
A
#
# COMPACT_ATOMS: atom_id res chain seq x y z
N MET A 1 11.38 -18.36 6.39
CA MET A 1 11.52 -17.06 5.70
C MET A 1 10.85 -16.02 6.56
N SER A 2 11.61 -15.03 7.00
CA SER A 2 11.12 -13.98 7.91
C SER A 2 10.81 -12.72 7.13
N VAL A 3 9.57 -12.29 7.19
CA VAL A 3 9.14 -10.99 6.64
C VAL A 3 9.02 -9.99 7.78
N SER A 4 9.54 -8.81 7.58
CA SER A 4 9.43 -7.70 8.53
C SER A 4 9.13 -6.40 7.81
N VAL A 5 8.66 -5.42 8.57
CA VAL A 5 8.37 -4.07 8.08
C VAL A 5 9.00 -3.09 9.04
N ARG A 6 9.78 -2.15 8.50
CA ARG A 6 10.46 -1.14 9.32
C ARG A 6 10.28 0.26 8.76
N ASP A 7 10.47 1.27 9.61
CA ASP A 7 10.38 2.67 9.21
C ASP A 7 11.56 3.01 8.27
N ALA A 8 11.26 3.36 7.03
CA ALA A 8 12.27 3.72 6.05
C ALA A 8 12.95 5.07 6.33
N ARG A 9 12.37 5.89 7.21
CA ARG A 9 12.92 7.22 7.53
C ARG A 9 14.16 7.17 8.40
N VAL A 10 14.34 6.08 9.16
CA VAL A 10 15.46 5.94 10.09
C VAL A 10 16.73 5.41 9.44
N SER A 11 16.68 5.04 8.16
CA SER A 11 17.82 4.48 7.45
C SER A 11 18.04 5.14 6.10
N ALA A 12 19.19 5.77 5.93
CA ALA A 12 19.59 6.33 4.65
C ALA A 12 19.79 5.22 3.58
N LEU A 13 20.15 4.01 4.01
CA LEU A 13 20.27 2.86 3.11
C LEU A 13 18.91 2.43 2.57
N ASP A 14 17.88 2.43 3.41
CA ASP A 14 16.52 2.11 3.00
C ASP A 14 16.00 3.13 1.98
N ARG A 15 16.22 4.41 2.24
CA ARG A 15 15.85 5.47 1.30
C ARG A 15 16.53 5.26 -0.05
N ARG A 16 17.83 5.00 -0.06
CA ARG A 16 18.59 4.74 -1.29
C ARG A 16 18.09 3.49 -2.02
N TRP A 17 17.72 2.46 -1.27
CA TRP A 17 17.15 1.26 -1.88
C TRP A 17 15.82 1.56 -2.55
N ILE A 18 14.92 2.29 -1.88
CA ILE A 18 13.63 2.71 -2.45
C ILE A 18 13.86 3.55 -3.71
N GLU A 19 14.78 4.50 -3.68
CA GLU A 19 15.16 5.28 -4.85
C GLU A 19 15.61 4.39 -6.02
N SER A 20 16.37 3.34 -5.73
CA SER A 20 16.89 2.42 -6.75
C SER A 20 15.82 1.58 -7.43
N VAL A 21 14.74 1.22 -6.73
CA VAL A 21 13.64 0.42 -7.27
C VAL A 21 12.43 1.25 -7.71
N TYR A 22 12.46 2.54 -7.46
CA TYR A 22 11.35 3.44 -7.77
C TYR A 22 11.00 3.44 -9.26
N ARG A 23 12.01 3.33 -10.12
CA ARG A 23 11.79 3.22 -11.55
C ARG A 23 11.05 1.95 -11.95
N GLU A 24 11.39 0.83 -11.34
CA GLU A 24 10.65 -0.43 -11.54
C GLU A 24 9.20 -0.28 -11.12
N TYR A 25 8.96 0.41 -10.00
CA TYR A 25 7.61 0.72 -9.54
C TYR A 25 6.84 1.57 -10.54
N LEU A 26 7.45 2.61 -11.09
CA LEU A 26 6.84 3.44 -12.14
C LEU A 26 6.55 2.62 -13.41
N ASP A 27 7.46 1.75 -13.80
CA ASP A 27 7.29 0.88 -14.96
C ASP A 27 6.10 -0.09 -14.77
N ASP A 28 5.87 -0.57 -13.56
CA ASP A 28 4.70 -1.38 -13.23
C ASP A 28 3.39 -0.60 -13.37
N LEU A 29 3.41 0.68 -13.06
CA LEU A 29 2.23 1.55 -13.13
C LEU A 29 1.97 2.09 -14.55
N ALA A 30 3.00 2.23 -15.36
CA ALA A 30 2.91 2.87 -16.67
C ALA A 30 1.85 2.26 -17.59
N PRO A 31 1.69 0.92 -17.72
CA PRO A 31 0.64 0.34 -18.55
C PRO A 31 -0.76 0.64 -18.06
N LEU A 32 -0.92 0.92 -16.76
CA LEU A 32 -2.21 1.21 -16.13
C LEU A 32 -2.65 2.65 -16.37
N ASN A 33 -1.74 3.47 -16.86
CA ASN A 33 -1.91 4.90 -17.04
C ASN A 33 -1.96 5.32 -18.50
N THR A 34 -2.20 4.39 -19.39
CA THR A 34 -2.25 4.67 -20.82
C THR A 34 -3.37 5.64 -21.19
N GLY A 35 -3.11 6.90 -21.09
CA GLY A 35 -3.86 7.98 -21.71
C GLY A 35 -5.25 8.27 -21.16
N ILE A 36 -5.66 7.64 -20.09
CA ILE A 36 -7.02 7.77 -19.59
C ILE A 36 -7.09 8.28 -18.16
N PHE A 37 -5.96 8.56 -17.59
CA PHE A 37 -5.97 9.16 -16.27
C PHE A 37 -5.86 10.66 -16.37
N PRO A 38 -6.93 11.37 -16.00
CA PRO A 38 -6.75 12.76 -15.62
C PRO A 38 -5.75 12.84 -14.46
N VAL A 39 -5.70 11.78 -13.72
CA VAL A 39 -4.69 11.44 -12.73
C VAL A 39 -3.33 11.16 -13.33
N LEU A 40 -3.19 11.16 -14.60
CA LEU A 40 -1.90 11.11 -15.27
C LEU A 40 -1.01 12.25 -14.83
N GLY A 41 -1.61 13.33 -14.44
CA GLY A 41 -0.91 14.36 -13.71
C GLY A 41 -0.25 13.81 -12.46
N GLU A 42 -0.96 12.99 -11.70
CA GLU A 42 -0.40 12.37 -10.50
C GLU A 42 0.66 11.33 -10.83
N VAL A 43 0.49 10.58 -11.89
CA VAL A 43 1.50 9.62 -12.33
C VAL A 43 2.69 10.33 -12.95
N GLY A 44 2.47 11.39 -13.72
CA GLY A 44 3.54 12.26 -14.17
C GLY A 44 4.27 12.91 -13.00
N HIS A 45 3.61 13.06 -11.86
CA HIS A 45 4.20 13.57 -10.63
C HIS A 45 4.94 12.51 -9.81
N ARG A 46 4.91 11.24 -10.22
CA ARG A 46 5.69 10.17 -9.59
C ARG A 46 7.09 10.05 -10.18
N GLU A 47 7.61 11.12 -10.69
CA GLU A 47 8.99 11.30 -11.09
C GLU A 47 9.91 11.46 -9.87
N PRO A 48 11.25 11.51 -10.02
CA PRO A 48 12.18 11.52 -8.87
C PRO A 48 11.88 12.53 -7.78
N ASP A 49 11.29 13.66 -8.10
CA ASP A 49 10.87 14.65 -7.13
C ASP A 49 9.70 14.19 -6.23
N GLN A 50 8.92 13.21 -6.66
CA GLN A 50 7.83 12.68 -5.86
C GLN A 50 8.32 11.94 -4.61
N LEU A 51 9.43 11.20 -4.70
CA LEU A 51 10.05 10.59 -3.53
C LEU A 51 10.47 11.65 -2.51
N THR A 52 11.04 12.75 -2.97
CA THR A 52 11.40 13.87 -2.10
C THR A 52 10.16 14.42 -1.40
N ARG A 53 9.02 14.53 -2.08
CA ARG A 53 7.75 14.96 -1.49
C ARG A 53 7.23 13.97 -0.45
N TRP A 54 7.33 12.67 -0.71
CA TRP A 54 6.93 11.66 0.27
C TRP A 54 7.71 11.81 1.57
N TYR A 55 9.03 11.96 1.46
CA TYR A 55 9.88 12.12 2.64
C TYR A 55 9.70 13.46 3.34
N ALA A 56 9.26 14.49 2.62
CA ALA A 56 8.95 15.79 3.20
C ALA A 56 7.58 15.83 3.90
N ASP A 57 6.68 14.91 3.58
CA ASP A 57 5.35 14.84 4.20
C ASP A 57 5.43 14.17 5.57
N SER A 58 5.29 14.95 6.63
CA SER A 58 5.37 14.44 8.00
C SER A 58 4.21 13.50 8.37
N SER A 59 3.11 13.54 7.64
CA SER A 59 1.97 12.63 7.86
C SER A 59 2.18 11.27 7.22
N ALA A 60 3.11 11.14 6.28
CA ALA A 60 3.39 9.89 5.57
C ALA A 60 4.24 8.93 6.41
N ARG A 61 3.78 7.70 6.52
CA ARG A 61 4.54 6.59 7.07
C ARG A 61 5.13 5.81 5.91
N ILE A 62 6.44 5.94 5.70
CA ILE A 62 7.16 5.24 4.63
C ILE A 62 7.83 4.03 5.25
N LEU A 63 7.53 2.86 4.71
CA LEU A 63 7.91 1.57 5.29
C LEU A 63 8.74 0.77 4.29
N THR A 64 9.78 0.13 4.79
CA THR A 64 10.56 -0.85 4.03
C THR A 64 10.05 -2.24 4.38
N ILE A 65 9.71 -3.02 3.36
CA ILE A 65 9.37 -4.43 3.48
C ILE A 65 10.65 -5.23 3.33
N CYS A 66 10.94 -6.08 4.29
CA CYS A 66 12.17 -6.87 4.30
C CYS A 66 11.88 -8.36 4.34
N LYS A 67 12.74 -9.12 3.66
CA LYS A 67 12.85 -10.56 3.79
C LYS A 67 14.22 -10.88 4.39
N SER A 68 14.24 -11.51 5.57
CA SER A 68 15.49 -11.79 6.29
C SER A 68 16.40 -10.56 6.38
N ALA A 69 15.84 -9.44 6.80
CA ALA A 69 16.47 -8.13 6.95
C ALA A 69 16.87 -7.41 5.64
N ALA A 70 16.77 -8.04 4.49
CA ALA A 70 17.08 -7.41 3.20
C ALA A 70 15.83 -6.73 2.62
N PRO A 71 15.92 -5.47 2.15
CA PRO A 71 14.80 -4.79 1.51
C PRO A 71 14.31 -5.53 0.25
N VAL A 72 13.01 -5.74 0.15
CA VAL A 72 12.36 -6.39 -1.00
C VAL A 72 11.13 -5.64 -1.49
N GLY A 73 10.69 -4.61 -0.77
CA GLY A 73 9.53 -3.82 -1.14
C GLY A 73 9.40 -2.57 -0.28
N PHE A 74 8.39 -1.78 -0.56
CA PHE A 74 8.06 -0.62 0.27
C PHE A 74 6.56 -0.37 0.28
N ALA A 75 6.11 0.40 1.27
CA ALA A 75 4.73 0.84 1.39
C ALA A 75 4.69 2.27 1.92
N MET A 76 3.62 2.97 1.62
CA MET A 76 3.34 4.27 2.21
C MET A 76 1.92 4.30 2.76
N VAL A 77 1.82 4.61 4.04
CA VAL A 77 0.55 4.78 4.76
C VAL A 77 0.31 6.26 5.00
N LEU A 78 -0.86 6.73 4.64
CA LEU A 78 -1.29 8.11 4.84
C LEU A 78 -2.56 8.15 5.70
N PRO A 79 -2.88 9.31 6.26
CA PRO A 79 -4.21 9.52 6.86
C PRO A 79 -5.32 9.29 5.83
N GLY A 80 -6.45 8.78 6.28
CA GLY A 80 -7.62 8.60 5.44
C GLY A 80 -8.18 9.94 4.95
N ARG A 81 -8.93 9.89 3.85
CA ARG A 81 -9.60 11.08 3.27
C ARG A 81 -11.06 11.10 3.65
N PRO A 82 -11.59 12.24 4.11
CA PRO A 82 -13.02 12.36 4.32
C PRO A 82 -13.76 12.31 2.97
N THR A 83 -14.94 11.70 2.98
CA THR A 83 -15.87 11.74 1.86
C THR A 83 -17.18 12.41 2.31
N PRO A 84 -17.97 12.99 1.40
CA PRO A 84 -19.24 13.61 1.78
C PRO A 84 -20.11 12.65 2.57
N GLY A 85 -20.55 13.09 3.76
CA GLY A 85 -21.41 12.30 4.63
C GLY A 85 -20.75 11.20 5.44
N ARG A 86 -19.42 11.07 5.38
CA ARG A 86 -18.66 10.07 6.15
C ARG A 86 -17.44 10.68 6.81
N SER A 87 -17.12 10.20 8.01
CA SER A 87 -15.86 10.51 8.67
C SER A 87 -14.71 9.91 7.89
N ALA A 88 -13.54 10.56 7.94
CA ALA A 88 -12.33 10.01 7.35
C ALA A 88 -11.95 8.68 8.04
N PRO A 89 -11.51 7.65 7.29
CA PRO A 89 -10.79 6.54 7.89
C PRO A 89 -9.52 7.04 8.60
N ASP A 90 -9.02 6.24 9.53
CA ASP A 90 -7.75 6.59 10.20
C ASP A 90 -6.57 6.49 9.24
N PHE A 91 -6.57 5.48 8.37
CA PHE A 91 -5.46 5.19 7.48
C PHE A 91 -5.94 4.81 6.07
N ARG A 92 -5.06 5.08 5.10
CA ARG A 92 -5.17 4.53 3.75
C ARG A 92 -3.82 4.02 3.26
N MET A 93 -3.85 2.98 2.45
CA MET A 93 -2.63 2.48 1.79
C MET A 93 -2.41 3.29 0.52
N ALA A 94 -1.46 4.22 0.56
CA ALA A 94 -1.21 5.12 -0.55
C ALA A 94 -0.33 4.46 -1.63
N GLU A 95 0.70 3.72 -1.20
CA GLU A 95 1.61 3.00 -2.10
C GLU A 95 1.96 1.65 -1.51
N PHE A 96 2.11 0.64 -2.38
CA PHE A 96 2.52 -0.70 -1.98
C PHE A 96 3.23 -1.38 -3.15
N PHE A 97 4.44 -1.88 -2.90
CA PHE A 97 5.27 -2.47 -3.93
C PHE A 97 6.14 -3.59 -3.36
N VAL A 98 6.20 -4.69 -4.09
CA VAL A 98 7.17 -5.76 -3.86
C VAL A 98 7.94 -5.96 -5.15
N ALA A 99 9.27 -5.96 -5.07
CA ALA A 99 10.14 -6.10 -6.24
C ALA A 99 9.89 -7.44 -6.95
N ARG A 100 9.97 -7.45 -8.27
CA ARG A 100 9.59 -8.61 -9.12
C ARG A 100 10.18 -9.94 -8.69
N PRO A 101 11.48 -10.05 -8.35
CA PRO A 101 12.06 -11.34 -7.96
C PRO A 101 11.44 -11.94 -6.70
N TYR A 102 10.74 -11.12 -5.92
CA TYR A 102 10.18 -11.52 -4.62
C TYR A 102 8.66 -11.65 -4.62
N ARG A 103 8.03 -11.54 -5.79
CA ARG A 103 6.58 -11.70 -5.94
C ARG A 103 6.16 -13.15 -5.91
N ARG A 104 4.89 -13.39 -5.57
CA ARG A 104 4.26 -14.71 -5.50
C ARG A 104 4.91 -15.67 -4.51
N LEU A 105 5.56 -15.12 -3.48
CA LEU A 105 6.19 -15.88 -2.39
C LEU A 105 5.46 -15.66 -1.06
N GLY A 106 4.29 -15.00 -1.07
CA GLY A 106 3.56 -14.66 0.15
C GLY A 106 4.09 -13.46 0.93
N ILE A 107 5.14 -12.81 0.44
CA ILE A 107 5.77 -11.65 1.11
C ILE A 107 4.79 -10.48 1.21
N GLY A 108 4.08 -10.18 0.13
CA GLY A 108 3.11 -9.09 0.10
C GLY A 108 2.00 -9.28 1.13
N GLN A 109 1.43 -10.47 1.21
CA GLN A 109 0.39 -10.80 2.18
C GLN A 109 0.90 -10.68 3.62
N SER A 110 2.07 -11.21 3.91
CA SER A 110 2.68 -11.10 5.24
C SER A 110 2.97 -9.64 5.62
N ALA A 111 3.50 -8.85 4.68
CA ALA A 111 3.78 -7.45 4.90
C ALA A 111 2.50 -6.64 5.19
N VAL A 112 1.43 -6.88 4.43
CA VAL A 112 0.13 -6.21 4.67
C VAL A 112 -0.36 -6.51 6.09
N ALA A 113 -0.35 -7.76 6.52
CA ALA A 113 -0.79 -8.13 7.86
C ALA A 113 0.02 -7.39 8.95
N LEU A 114 1.34 -7.31 8.79
CA LEU A 114 2.20 -6.58 9.72
C LEU A 114 1.89 -5.08 9.76
N ILE A 115 1.65 -4.48 8.61
CA ILE A 115 1.29 -3.06 8.51
C ILE A 115 -0.05 -2.79 9.17
N LEU A 116 -1.06 -3.61 8.88
CA LEU A 116 -2.40 -3.47 9.45
C LEU A 116 -2.39 -3.62 10.97
N ASP A 117 -1.58 -4.53 11.50
CA ASP A 117 -1.44 -4.70 12.95
C ASP A 117 -0.71 -3.51 13.60
N ARG A 118 0.29 -2.97 12.91
CA ARG A 118 1.09 -1.84 13.41
C ARG A 118 0.29 -0.54 13.45
N PHE A 119 -0.58 -0.32 12.47
CA PHE A 119 -1.44 0.87 12.39
C PHE A 119 -2.88 0.46 12.60
N ALA A 120 -3.23 0.14 13.84
CA ALA A 120 -4.56 -0.32 14.19
C ALA A 120 -5.59 0.80 14.09
N GLY A 121 -6.71 0.54 13.41
CA GLY A 121 -7.78 1.50 13.24
C GLY A 121 -8.67 1.18 12.04
N LEU A 122 -9.39 2.19 11.59
CA LEU A 122 -10.24 2.11 10.41
C LEU A 122 -9.41 2.39 9.16
N TRP A 123 -9.43 1.45 8.24
CA TRP A 123 -8.66 1.48 7.00
C TRP A 123 -9.54 1.63 5.78
N GLU A 124 -9.01 2.30 4.77
CA GLU A 124 -9.50 2.27 3.41
C GLU A 124 -8.37 1.88 2.47
N VAL A 125 -8.65 0.93 1.58
CA VAL A 125 -7.75 0.54 0.49
C VAL A 125 -8.52 0.71 -0.80
N GLN A 126 -7.86 1.29 -1.80
CA GLN A 126 -8.48 1.60 -3.08
C GLN A 126 -7.64 1.02 -4.21
N GLU A 127 -8.30 0.40 -5.18
CA GLU A 127 -7.68 -0.08 -6.42
C GLU A 127 -8.51 0.39 -7.61
N TYR A 128 -7.88 0.40 -8.79
CA TYR A 128 -8.57 0.64 -10.05
C TYR A 128 -8.97 -0.68 -10.70
N LEU A 129 -10.19 -0.75 -11.23
CA LEU A 129 -10.67 -1.93 -11.98
C LEU A 129 -9.75 -2.28 -13.15
N ARG A 130 -9.04 -1.30 -13.68
CA ARG A 130 -8.02 -1.48 -14.73
C ARG A 130 -6.81 -2.27 -14.30
N ASN A 131 -6.61 -2.41 -13.00
CA ASN A 131 -5.56 -3.23 -12.44
C ASN A 131 -6.19 -4.45 -11.77
N PRO A 132 -6.65 -5.44 -12.56
CA PRO A 132 -7.32 -6.61 -12.00
C PRO A 132 -6.41 -7.43 -11.09
N GLY A 133 -5.11 -7.39 -11.32
CA GLY A 133 -4.14 -8.03 -10.44
C GLY A 133 -4.13 -7.42 -9.04
N ALA A 134 -4.16 -6.09 -8.93
CA ALA A 134 -4.24 -5.40 -7.66
C ALA A 134 -5.56 -5.66 -6.95
N VAL A 135 -6.68 -5.61 -7.69
CA VAL A 135 -8.01 -5.92 -7.12
C VAL A 135 -8.03 -7.32 -6.52
N LYS A 136 -7.53 -8.30 -7.27
CA LYS A 136 -7.46 -9.70 -6.81
C LYS A 136 -6.58 -9.84 -5.57
N PHE A 137 -5.42 -9.21 -5.57
CA PHE A 137 -4.49 -9.24 -4.44
C PHE A 137 -5.12 -8.65 -3.18
N TRP A 138 -5.65 -7.43 -3.28
CA TRP A 138 -6.20 -6.75 -2.11
C TRP A 138 -7.47 -7.43 -1.57
N ARG A 139 -8.35 -7.90 -2.44
CA ARG A 139 -9.53 -8.68 -2.02
C ARG A 139 -9.12 -9.92 -1.23
N HIS A 140 -8.15 -10.66 -1.74
CA HIS A 140 -7.66 -11.87 -1.08
C HIS A 140 -7.03 -11.54 0.28
N VAL A 141 -6.13 -10.59 0.32
CA VAL A 141 -5.38 -10.24 1.53
C VAL A 141 -6.30 -9.64 2.61
N ILE A 142 -7.21 -8.77 2.22
CA ILE A 142 -8.17 -8.14 3.15
C ILE A 142 -9.17 -9.18 3.67
N ALA A 143 -9.70 -10.04 2.80
CA ALA A 143 -10.61 -11.11 3.21
C ALA A 143 -9.94 -12.07 4.18
N ASP A 144 -8.71 -12.43 3.94
CA ASP A 144 -7.92 -13.31 4.82
C ASP A 144 -7.66 -12.64 6.18
N TYR A 145 -7.18 -11.39 6.16
CA TYR A 145 -6.88 -10.66 7.40
C TYR A 145 -8.12 -10.41 8.26
N THR A 146 -9.22 -10.00 7.64
CA THR A 146 -10.47 -9.64 8.33
C THR A 146 -11.42 -10.81 8.54
N ARG A 147 -11.09 -11.99 7.99
CA ARG A 147 -11.99 -13.17 7.93
C ARG A 147 -13.33 -12.82 7.28
N GLY A 148 -13.28 -12.03 6.22
CA GLY A 148 -14.43 -11.60 5.45
C GLY A 148 -15.20 -10.40 6.05
N ASP A 149 -14.76 -9.87 7.17
CA ASP A 149 -15.42 -8.72 7.83
C ASP A 149 -14.89 -7.40 7.26
N TYR A 150 -15.28 -7.12 6.04
CA TYR A 150 -14.98 -5.85 5.38
C TYR A 150 -16.12 -5.45 4.45
N GLU A 151 -16.21 -4.18 4.14
CA GLU A 151 -17.14 -3.64 3.15
C GLU A 151 -16.38 -3.31 1.86
N GLU A 152 -17.03 -3.55 0.72
CA GLU A 152 -16.48 -3.19 -0.58
C GLU A 152 -17.51 -2.38 -1.36
N ARG A 153 -17.04 -1.32 -1.99
CA ARG A 153 -17.82 -0.50 -2.90
C ARG A 153 -17.09 -0.38 -4.23
N VAL A 154 -17.83 -0.55 -5.32
CA VAL A 154 -17.34 -0.35 -6.68
C VAL A 154 -18.07 0.83 -7.28
N ALA A 155 -17.35 1.86 -7.67
CA ALA A 155 -17.91 3.06 -8.29
C ALA A 155 -16.85 3.79 -9.12
N ASN A 156 -17.25 4.34 -10.26
CA ASN A 156 -16.38 5.19 -11.08
C ASN A 156 -15.05 4.53 -11.49
N GLY A 157 -15.06 3.21 -11.74
CA GLY A 157 -13.86 2.46 -12.12
C GLY A 157 -12.91 2.15 -10.96
N GLU A 158 -13.34 2.40 -9.74
CA GLU A 158 -12.56 2.16 -8.52
C GLU A 158 -13.23 1.12 -7.63
N VAL A 159 -12.40 0.35 -6.95
CA VAL A 159 -12.81 -0.57 -5.88
C VAL A 159 -12.27 -0.02 -4.58
N ARG A 160 -13.13 0.11 -3.56
CA ARG A 160 -12.75 0.55 -2.22
C ARG A 160 -13.15 -0.48 -1.20
N GLN A 161 -12.19 -0.93 -0.40
CA GLN A 161 -12.44 -1.76 0.76
C GLN A 161 -12.28 -0.92 2.03
N THR A 162 -13.22 -1.10 2.96
CA THR A 162 -13.22 -0.44 4.26
C THR A 162 -13.31 -1.50 5.35
N PHE A 163 -12.42 -1.45 6.34
CA PHE A 163 -12.35 -2.45 7.40
C PHE A 163 -11.58 -1.91 8.60
N ARG A 164 -11.71 -2.60 9.74
CA ARG A 164 -10.93 -2.31 10.94
C ARG A 164 -9.76 -3.28 11.07
N SER A 165 -8.62 -2.76 11.50
CA SER A 165 -7.45 -3.54 11.80
C SER A 165 -7.08 -3.46 13.28
N GLY A 166 -6.27 -4.41 13.74
CA GLY A 166 -5.70 -4.44 15.07
C GLY A 166 -5.51 -5.86 15.59
N PRO A 167 -4.62 -6.04 16.61
CA PRO A 167 -4.30 -7.36 17.17
C PRO A 167 -5.50 -8.08 17.81
N SER A 168 -6.54 -7.35 18.21
CA SER A 168 -7.74 -7.91 18.84
C SER A 168 -8.58 -8.77 17.89
N ARG A 169 -8.41 -8.63 16.57
CA ARG A 169 -9.13 -9.43 15.59
C ARG A 169 -8.57 -10.83 15.41
N THR A 170 -7.31 -11.04 15.74
CA THR A 170 -6.68 -12.35 15.64
C THR A 170 -7.04 -13.29 16.78
N ARG A 171 -7.66 -12.78 17.85
CA ARG A 171 -7.99 -13.57 19.06
C ARG A 171 -9.42 -14.11 19.14
N LYS A 172 -10.29 -13.73 18.22
CA LYS A 172 -11.64 -14.30 18.13
C LYS A 172 -11.64 -15.43 17.09
N GLY A 173 -11.02 -16.51 17.48
CA GLY A 173 -11.13 -17.79 16.77
C GLY A 173 -12.24 -18.60 17.36
#